data_1b379324bc79f29c0f7ca5dadc03ff7e
#
_entry.id   1b379324bc79f29c0f7ca5dadc03ff7e
#
_cell.length_a   1.000
_cell.length_b   1.000
_cell.length_c   1.000
_cell.angle_alpha   90.00
_cell.angle_beta   90.00
_cell.angle_gamma   90.00
#
_symmetry.space_group_name_H-M   'P 1'
#
loop_
_entity.id
_entity.type
_entity.pdbx_description
1 polymer ?
#
loop_
_entity_poly.entity_id
_entity_poly.type
_entity_poly.pdbx_seq_one_letter_code
_entity_poly.pdbx_strand_id
1 'polypeptide(L)'
;AGAPVGSRGSSGANSVFSSITSDGGGGGGGSATPNTGNQNGAAGGSGGGAAGNLATDRLGGAGNTPPVSPSQGNAGGNEATDPSGPSYACGGGGGASAVGANGVGDGNSGDGGAGSPSTLSGSDVTYGGGGGGGRANGGNAGSGGAGGGGAGGTNPGNATPGTANTGGGGGGGHASHVGNAGTGGSGIVIIEENAGGAATAGGV
;
A
#
# COMPACT_ATOMS: atom_id res chain seq x y z
N ALA A 1 -7.06 7.02 -9.19
CA ALA A 1 -6.15 8.05 -9.73
C ALA A 1 -5.14 8.41 -8.65
N GLY A 2 -3.85 8.59 -9.01
CA GLY A 2 -2.85 9.10 -8.08
C GLY A 2 -3.29 10.45 -7.52
N ALA A 3 -3.08 10.70 -6.23
CA ALA A 3 -3.48 11.95 -5.61
C ALA A 3 -2.67 13.13 -6.17
N PRO A 4 -3.28 14.32 -6.31
CA PRO A 4 -2.53 15.54 -6.59
C PRO A 4 -1.48 15.79 -5.51
N VAL A 5 -0.42 16.54 -5.88
CA VAL A 5 0.62 16.95 -4.92
C VAL A 5 -0.01 17.58 -3.68
N GLY A 6 0.40 17.12 -2.52
CA GLY A 6 -0.07 17.63 -1.22
C GLY A 6 -1.35 16.99 -0.68
N SER A 7 -2.08 16.22 -1.47
CA SER A 7 -3.29 15.54 -1.02
C SER A 7 -3.00 14.12 -0.58
N ARG A 8 -3.75 13.62 0.42
CA ARG A 8 -3.75 12.19 0.75
C ARG A 8 -4.26 11.39 -0.45
N GLY A 9 -3.65 10.25 -0.72
CA GLY A 9 -4.15 9.28 -1.67
C GLY A 9 -5.56 8.81 -1.31
N SER A 10 -6.40 8.57 -2.33
CA SER A 10 -7.69 7.93 -2.11
C SER A 10 -7.49 6.48 -1.69
N SER A 11 -8.29 5.99 -0.75
CA SER A 11 -8.34 4.57 -0.43
C SER A 11 -8.88 3.76 -1.61
N GLY A 12 -8.48 2.51 -1.69
CA GLY A 12 -9.00 1.56 -2.66
C GLY A 12 -10.48 1.24 -2.41
N ALA A 13 -11.19 0.87 -3.46
CA ALA A 13 -12.55 0.35 -3.32
C ALA A 13 -12.51 -1.10 -2.80
N ASN A 14 -13.57 -1.50 -2.12
CA ASN A 14 -13.73 -2.86 -1.64
C ASN A 14 -13.97 -3.84 -2.80
N SER A 15 -13.45 -5.06 -2.67
CA SER A 15 -13.82 -6.19 -3.52
C SER A 15 -14.93 -6.98 -2.83
N VAL A 16 -16.02 -7.24 -3.55
CA VAL A 16 -17.20 -7.92 -2.99
C VAL A 16 -17.55 -9.13 -3.85
N PHE A 17 -17.70 -10.27 -3.17
CA PHE A 17 -18.25 -11.48 -3.76
C PHE A 17 -19.36 -12.04 -2.86
N SER A 18 -20.61 -11.94 -3.31
CA SER A 18 -21.79 -12.29 -2.51
C SER A 18 -21.82 -11.50 -1.18
N SER A 19 -21.76 -12.17 -0.05
CA SER A 19 -21.69 -11.56 1.31
C SER A 19 -20.27 -11.35 1.82
N ILE A 20 -19.23 -11.75 1.06
CA ILE A 20 -17.83 -11.61 1.46
C ILE A 20 -17.31 -10.28 0.93
N THR A 21 -16.78 -9.45 1.82
CA THR A 21 -16.16 -8.17 1.49
C THR A 21 -14.69 -8.20 1.89
N SER A 22 -13.81 -7.84 0.98
CA SER A 22 -12.42 -7.53 1.25
C SER A 22 -12.22 -6.03 1.14
N ASP A 23 -11.77 -5.38 2.21
CA ASP A 23 -11.66 -3.93 2.25
C ASP A 23 -10.47 -3.45 1.44
N GLY A 24 -10.70 -2.32 0.75
CA GLY A 24 -9.66 -1.66 -0.02
C GLY A 24 -8.52 -1.15 0.86
N GLY A 25 -7.32 -1.07 0.31
CA GLY A 25 -6.16 -0.51 1.00
C GLY A 25 -6.31 0.98 1.28
N GLY A 26 -5.78 1.45 2.41
CA GLY A 26 -5.75 2.86 2.78
C GLY A 26 -4.86 3.70 1.88
N GLY A 27 -5.29 4.93 1.57
CA GLY A 27 -4.49 5.89 0.82
C GLY A 27 -3.25 6.36 1.60
N GLY A 28 -2.13 6.53 0.91
CA GLY A 28 -0.91 7.10 1.49
C GLY A 28 -1.09 8.57 1.89
N GLY A 29 -0.38 9.02 2.91
CA GLY A 29 -0.38 10.41 3.35
C GLY A 29 0.08 11.36 2.24
N GLY A 30 -0.41 12.60 2.27
CA GLY A 30 -0.02 13.67 1.34
C GLY A 30 0.91 14.68 2.00
N SER A 31 1.91 15.18 1.27
CA SER A 31 2.85 16.19 1.78
C SER A 31 2.33 17.60 1.55
N ALA A 32 1.34 18.05 2.29
CA ALA A 32 0.83 19.42 2.17
C ALA A 32 1.44 20.35 3.24
N THR A 33 1.80 21.56 2.82
CA THR A 33 2.04 22.73 3.71
C THR A 33 0.91 23.74 3.49
N PRO A 34 0.19 24.23 4.50
CA PRO A 34 0.35 23.95 5.93
C PRO A 34 -0.18 22.56 6.33
N ASN A 35 0.25 22.12 7.51
CA ASN A 35 -0.07 20.81 8.10
C ASN A 35 -1.58 20.62 8.32
N THR A 36 -2.28 20.09 7.31
CA THR A 36 -3.76 19.97 7.28
C THR A 36 -4.26 18.62 7.80
N GLY A 37 -3.41 17.85 8.50
CA GLY A 37 -3.80 16.54 9.08
C GLY A 37 -3.90 15.38 8.08
N ASN A 38 -3.67 15.64 6.80
CA ASN A 38 -3.77 14.62 5.74
C ASN A 38 -2.45 13.87 5.47
N GLN A 39 -1.46 14.01 6.35
CA GLN A 39 -0.13 13.42 6.17
C GLN A 39 0.00 12.01 6.75
N ASN A 40 -0.87 11.63 7.66
CA ASN A 40 -0.96 10.25 8.12
C ASN A 40 -1.51 9.37 7.00
N GLY A 41 -1.03 8.16 6.95
CA GLY A 41 -1.65 7.14 6.11
C GLY A 41 -3.11 6.90 6.51
N ALA A 42 -3.97 6.59 5.56
CA ALA A 42 -5.34 6.18 5.83
C ALA A 42 -5.39 4.72 6.29
N ALA A 43 -6.32 4.40 7.17
CA ALA A 43 -6.63 3.02 7.52
C ALA A 43 -7.38 2.33 6.36
N GLY A 44 -7.29 1.00 6.31
CA GLY A 44 -7.94 0.17 5.31
C GLY A 44 -7.71 -1.33 5.54
N GLY A 45 -8.03 -2.19 4.58
CA GLY A 45 -7.65 -3.60 4.61
C GLY A 45 -6.15 -3.74 4.87
N SER A 46 -5.31 -3.04 4.09
CA SER A 46 -3.92 -2.68 4.45
C SER A 46 -3.81 -1.18 4.60
N GLY A 47 -3.03 -0.68 5.56
CA GLY A 47 -2.89 0.75 5.83
C GLY A 47 -1.97 1.46 4.85
N GLY A 48 -2.24 2.73 4.54
CA GLY A 48 -1.34 3.59 3.76
C GLY A 48 -0.10 4.02 4.54
N GLY A 49 1.03 4.26 3.88
CA GLY A 49 2.24 4.82 4.50
C GLY A 49 2.07 6.30 4.85
N ALA A 50 2.83 6.79 5.83
CA ALA A 50 2.88 8.20 6.20
C ALA A 50 3.65 9.03 5.16
N ALA A 51 3.26 10.29 4.98
CA ALA A 51 4.04 11.24 4.17
C ALA A 51 5.12 11.92 5.00
N GLY A 52 6.27 12.19 4.39
CA GLY A 52 7.33 12.98 5.00
C GLY A 52 7.12 14.49 4.82
N ASN A 53 7.03 15.26 5.86
CA ASN A 53 7.10 16.71 5.85
C ASN A 53 7.05 17.32 7.25
N LEU A 54 8.19 17.82 7.80
CA LEU A 54 8.32 18.74 8.93
C LEU A 54 7.65 18.39 10.28
N ALA A 55 8.49 18.12 11.27
CA ALA A 55 8.35 18.44 12.71
C ALA A 55 7.36 17.66 13.58
N THR A 56 6.59 16.73 13.11
CA THR A 56 5.77 15.87 13.97
C THR A 56 5.71 14.44 13.41
N ASP A 57 5.89 13.47 14.30
CA ASP A 57 5.78 12.05 13.96
C ASP A 57 4.45 11.76 13.23
N ARG A 58 4.54 11.34 11.99
CA ARG A 58 3.38 10.94 11.22
C ARG A 58 3.28 9.45 11.16
N LEU A 59 2.06 8.99 11.33
CA LEU A 59 1.77 7.59 11.47
C LEU A 59 1.27 7.00 10.16
N GLY A 60 1.73 5.80 9.87
CA GLY A 60 1.09 4.95 8.88
C GLY A 60 -0.35 4.63 9.28
N GLY A 61 -1.19 4.36 8.32
CA GLY A 61 -2.57 3.96 8.55
C GLY A 61 -2.66 2.56 9.16
N ALA A 62 -3.67 2.32 9.98
CA ALA A 62 -3.93 0.98 10.51
C ALA A 62 -4.36 0.04 9.38
N GLY A 63 -3.89 -1.19 9.41
CA GLY A 63 -4.40 -2.30 8.60
C GLY A 63 -5.55 -3.00 9.30
N ASN A 64 -6.17 -3.96 8.62
CA ASN A 64 -7.31 -4.74 9.10
C ASN A 64 -8.42 -3.84 9.70
N THR A 65 -8.82 -2.84 8.94
CA THR A 65 -9.84 -1.86 9.35
C THR A 65 -10.96 -1.80 8.31
N PRO A 66 -12.20 -2.19 8.70
CA PRO A 66 -12.61 -2.69 10.01
C PRO A 66 -11.96 -4.05 10.36
N PRO A 67 -11.80 -4.35 11.67
CA PRO A 67 -11.13 -5.57 12.09
C PRO A 67 -11.96 -6.80 11.75
N VAL A 68 -11.32 -7.77 11.09
CA VAL A 68 -11.88 -9.08 10.73
C VAL A 68 -10.87 -10.19 11.05
N SER A 69 -11.34 -11.42 11.07
CA SER A 69 -10.51 -12.60 11.25
C SER A 69 -10.84 -13.65 10.17
N PRO A 70 -9.84 -14.13 9.42
CA PRO A 70 -8.42 -13.72 9.48
C PRO A 70 -8.20 -12.26 9.05
N SER A 71 -7.06 -11.67 9.44
CA SER A 71 -6.70 -10.29 9.09
C SER A 71 -6.60 -10.08 7.58
N GLN A 72 -7.11 -8.97 7.08
CA GLN A 72 -7.03 -8.61 5.65
C GLN A 72 -5.70 -7.97 5.26
N GLY A 73 -4.94 -7.46 6.24
CA GLY A 73 -3.66 -6.81 5.96
C GLY A 73 -3.08 -6.10 7.17
N ASN A 74 -1.98 -5.41 6.95
CA ASN A 74 -1.15 -4.83 7.99
C ASN A 74 -1.05 -3.30 7.88
N ALA A 75 -0.55 -2.67 8.94
CA ALA A 75 -0.37 -1.22 8.99
C ALA A 75 0.70 -0.74 7.98
N GLY A 76 0.55 0.49 7.54
CA GLY A 76 1.61 1.22 6.84
C GLY A 76 2.72 1.68 7.79
N GLY A 77 3.88 1.99 7.23
CA GLY A 77 5.03 2.52 7.94
C GLY A 77 4.86 4.00 8.31
N ASN A 78 5.54 4.39 9.36
CA ASN A 78 5.60 5.77 9.85
C ASN A 78 6.63 6.58 9.07
N GLU A 79 6.50 7.90 9.15
CA GLU A 79 7.58 8.83 8.78
C GLU A 79 8.76 8.68 9.75
N ALA A 80 9.99 8.88 9.26
CA ALA A 80 11.11 9.20 10.12
C ALA A 80 11.43 10.69 10.02
N THR A 81 11.52 11.33 11.18
CA THR A 81 12.07 12.69 11.30
C THR A 81 13.57 12.59 11.52
N ASP A 82 14.36 13.28 10.70
CA ASP A 82 15.77 13.51 11.01
C ASP A 82 15.89 14.85 11.75
N PRO A 83 16.23 14.85 13.05
CA PRO A 83 16.41 16.08 13.81
C PRO A 83 17.62 16.91 13.33
N SER A 84 18.46 16.36 12.45
CA SER A 84 19.71 16.99 12.00
C SER A 84 19.59 17.67 10.64
N GLY A 85 18.47 17.51 9.90
CA GLY A 85 18.36 18.07 8.56
C GLY A 85 16.94 18.02 7.96
N PRO A 86 16.74 18.62 6.79
CA PRO A 86 15.45 18.66 6.11
C PRO A 86 15.10 17.34 5.39
N SER A 87 15.62 16.24 5.88
CA SER A 87 15.43 14.93 5.25
C SER A 87 14.19 14.25 5.82
N TYR A 88 13.15 14.20 5.02
CA TYR A 88 11.87 13.60 5.40
C TYR A 88 11.74 12.25 4.68
N ALA A 89 11.67 11.16 5.43
CA ALA A 89 11.51 9.84 4.88
C ALA A 89 10.06 9.36 5.06
N CYS A 90 9.37 9.14 3.95
CA CYS A 90 8.01 8.61 3.95
C CYS A 90 7.99 7.14 4.38
N GLY A 91 6.90 6.71 5.02
CA GLY A 91 6.65 5.30 5.30
C GLY A 91 6.13 4.57 4.05
N GLY A 92 6.39 3.27 3.95
CA GLY A 92 5.78 2.39 2.94
C GLY A 92 4.36 1.98 3.32
N GLY A 93 3.52 1.60 2.36
CA GLY A 93 2.19 1.04 2.62
C GLY A 93 2.27 -0.38 3.18
N GLY A 94 1.29 -0.77 4.00
CA GLY A 94 1.18 -2.14 4.50
C GLY A 94 0.83 -3.12 3.39
N GLY A 95 1.29 -4.35 3.50
CA GLY A 95 0.92 -5.47 2.65
C GLY A 95 -0.01 -6.47 3.34
N ALA A 96 -0.43 -7.50 2.62
CA ALA A 96 -1.31 -8.52 3.18
C ALA A 96 -0.62 -9.36 4.26
N SER A 97 0.69 -9.61 4.17
CA SER A 97 1.42 -10.43 5.15
C SER A 97 2.41 -9.65 6.02
N ALA A 98 2.79 -8.43 5.65
CA ALA A 98 3.78 -7.65 6.38
C ALA A 98 3.39 -6.17 6.51
N VAL A 99 3.84 -5.54 7.58
CA VAL A 99 3.74 -4.09 7.77
C VAL A 99 4.61 -3.36 6.73
N GLY A 100 4.22 -2.14 6.38
CA GLY A 100 5.09 -1.27 5.60
C GLY A 100 6.29 -0.80 6.44
N ALA A 101 7.45 -0.68 5.81
CA ALA A 101 8.63 -0.20 6.50
C ALA A 101 8.49 1.28 6.86
N ASN A 102 9.02 1.66 8.02
CA ASN A 102 9.15 3.06 8.38
C ASN A 102 10.19 3.74 7.47
N GLY A 103 10.01 5.04 7.26
CA GLY A 103 11.13 5.85 6.79
C GLY A 103 12.30 5.77 7.77
N VAL A 104 13.51 5.94 7.28
CA VAL A 104 14.71 6.03 8.10
C VAL A 104 15.44 7.33 7.81
N GLY A 105 16.26 7.81 8.76
CA GLY A 105 17.02 9.06 8.63
C GLY A 105 17.72 9.17 7.26
N ASP A 106 18.21 10.34 6.92
CA ASP A 106 18.82 10.66 5.62
C ASP A 106 17.88 10.58 4.40
N GLY A 107 16.56 10.65 4.63
CA GLY A 107 15.55 10.74 3.58
C GLY A 107 15.24 9.41 2.87
N ASN A 108 15.73 8.26 3.36
CA ASN A 108 15.40 6.97 2.80
C ASN A 108 13.98 6.55 3.20
N SER A 109 13.11 6.46 2.22
CA SER A 109 11.70 6.10 2.43
C SER A 109 11.53 4.60 2.59
N GLY A 110 10.51 4.21 3.35
CA GLY A 110 10.21 2.83 3.67
C GLY A 110 9.70 2.03 2.48
N ASP A 111 10.07 0.76 2.41
CA ASP A 111 9.55 -0.18 1.43
C ASP A 111 8.11 -0.57 1.76
N GLY A 112 7.35 -0.96 0.75
CA GLY A 112 6.03 -1.54 0.92
C GLY A 112 6.09 -2.92 1.58
N GLY A 113 5.12 -3.20 2.44
CA GLY A 113 4.97 -4.51 3.09
C GLY A 113 4.66 -5.61 2.06
N ALA A 114 5.17 -6.81 2.31
CA ALA A 114 4.93 -7.95 1.43
C ALA A 114 3.45 -8.37 1.43
N GLY A 115 2.99 -8.83 0.28
CA GLY A 115 1.71 -9.49 0.09
C GLY A 115 1.72 -10.96 0.53
N SER A 116 0.62 -11.63 0.34
CA SER A 116 0.42 -13.03 0.73
C SER A 116 0.44 -13.95 -0.50
N PRO A 117 1.19 -15.06 -0.48
CA PRO A 117 1.18 -16.02 -1.57
C PRO A 117 -0.14 -16.81 -1.61
N SER A 118 -0.56 -17.20 -2.80
CA SER A 118 -1.72 -18.08 -3.02
C SER A 118 -1.51 -18.93 -4.26
N THR A 119 -1.91 -20.19 -4.18
CA THR A 119 -1.88 -21.16 -5.30
C THR A 119 -3.23 -21.34 -5.96
N LEU A 120 -4.28 -20.64 -5.50
CA LEU A 120 -5.65 -20.76 -6.03
C LEU A 120 -5.80 -20.43 -7.52
N SER A 121 -4.84 -19.69 -8.10
CA SER A 121 -4.81 -19.41 -9.54
C SER A 121 -4.16 -20.53 -10.37
N GLY A 122 -3.78 -21.64 -9.77
CA GLY A 122 -3.06 -22.75 -10.41
C GLY A 122 -1.53 -22.57 -10.43
N SER A 123 -1.01 -21.48 -9.93
CA SER A 123 0.43 -21.22 -9.75
C SER A 123 0.64 -20.39 -8.47
N ASP A 124 1.86 -20.43 -7.94
CA ASP A 124 2.20 -19.62 -6.76
C ASP A 124 2.34 -18.15 -7.17
N VAL A 125 1.34 -17.35 -6.78
CA VAL A 125 1.30 -15.90 -7.04
C VAL A 125 1.12 -15.17 -5.73
N THR A 126 1.93 -14.12 -5.52
CA THR A 126 1.78 -13.24 -4.35
C THR A 126 0.85 -12.08 -4.67
N TYR A 127 -0.07 -11.76 -3.75
CA TYR A 127 -1.10 -10.72 -3.88
C TYR A 127 -1.04 -9.72 -2.73
N GLY A 128 -1.47 -8.49 -2.99
CA GLY A 128 -1.68 -7.49 -1.94
C GLY A 128 -0.39 -6.91 -1.36
N GLY A 129 0.64 -6.69 -2.19
CA GLY A 129 1.86 -5.97 -1.76
C GLY A 129 1.62 -4.48 -1.57
N GLY A 130 2.21 -3.87 -0.53
CA GLY A 130 2.14 -2.44 -0.26
C GLY A 130 2.97 -1.60 -1.24
N GLY A 131 2.61 -0.35 -1.47
CA GLY A 131 3.43 0.59 -2.24
C GLY A 131 4.62 1.13 -1.44
N GLY A 132 5.74 1.39 -2.08
CA GLY A 132 6.91 2.05 -1.47
C GLY A 132 6.67 3.53 -1.21
N GLY A 133 7.29 4.09 -0.17
CA GLY A 133 7.27 5.52 0.13
C GLY A 133 7.98 6.35 -0.95
N GLY A 134 7.43 7.52 -1.29
CA GLY A 134 8.04 8.43 -2.25
C GLY A 134 9.32 9.06 -1.71
N ARG A 135 10.28 9.36 -2.60
CA ARG A 135 11.53 10.03 -2.22
C ARG A 135 11.27 11.39 -1.56
N ALA A 136 11.95 11.63 -0.51
CA ALA A 136 12.14 12.96 0.05
C ALA A 136 13.56 13.49 -0.25
N ASN A 137 13.88 14.68 0.20
CA ASN A 137 15.16 15.35 -0.12
C ASN A 137 16.39 14.45 0.16
N GLY A 138 17.15 14.14 -0.88
CA GLY A 138 18.47 13.52 -0.78
C GLY A 138 18.53 11.99 -0.67
N GLY A 139 17.48 11.32 -0.18
CA GLY A 139 17.45 9.87 0.05
C GLY A 139 16.96 9.03 -1.14
N ASN A 140 16.57 7.79 -0.87
CA ASN A 140 16.02 6.84 -1.83
C ASN A 140 14.52 6.69 -1.63
N ALA A 141 13.82 6.46 -2.74
CA ALA A 141 12.43 6.03 -2.68
C ALA A 141 12.37 4.57 -2.23
N GLY A 142 11.31 4.21 -1.52
CA GLY A 142 11.04 2.84 -1.13
C GLY A 142 10.62 1.98 -2.32
N SER A 143 11.01 0.71 -2.29
CA SER A 143 10.57 -0.32 -3.23
C SER A 143 9.12 -0.71 -2.95
N GLY A 144 8.39 -1.17 -3.95
CA GLY A 144 7.09 -1.81 -3.75
C GLY A 144 7.25 -3.20 -3.13
N GLY A 145 6.30 -3.58 -2.29
CA GLY A 145 6.24 -4.91 -1.66
C GLY A 145 5.91 -5.98 -2.69
N ALA A 146 6.43 -7.20 -2.46
CA ALA A 146 6.08 -8.37 -3.24
C ALA A 146 4.55 -8.54 -3.28
N GLY A 147 4.02 -8.94 -4.43
CA GLY A 147 2.57 -9.01 -4.61
C GLY A 147 1.96 -7.80 -5.29
N GLY A 148 2.75 -7.14 -6.15
CA GLY A 148 2.28 -6.08 -7.04
C GLY A 148 2.35 -4.67 -6.48
N GLY A 149 3.09 -4.42 -5.42
CA GLY A 149 3.34 -3.08 -4.93
C GLY A 149 4.14 -2.21 -5.90
N GLY A 150 3.73 -0.97 -6.11
CA GLY A 150 4.45 0.02 -6.91
C GLY A 150 5.59 0.69 -6.14
N ALA A 151 6.70 0.98 -6.78
CA ALA A 151 7.81 1.71 -6.17
C ALA A 151 7.50 3.19 -6.02
N GLY A 152 8.05 3.83 -5.00
CA GLY A 152 7.97 5.26 -4.79
C GLY A 152 8.65 6.07 -5.88
N GLY A 153 8.16 7.28 -6.10
CA GLY A 153 8.68 8.23 -7.07
C GLY A 153 10.04 8.79 -6.66
N THR A 154 10.92 8.95 -7.65
CA THR A 154 12.25 9.56 -7.52
C THR A 154 12.25 10.95 -8.14
N ASN A 155 13.30 11.72 -8.00
CA ASN A 155 13.50 12.97 -8.71
C ASN A 155 14.51 12.76 -9.85
N PRO A 156 14.18 13.05 -11.16
CA PRO A 156 12.85 13.35 -11.66
C PRO A 156 12.11 12.06 -12.08
N GLY A 157 11.15 11.59 -11.33
CA GLY A 157 10.42 10.38 -11.70
C GLY A 157 9.11 10.20 -10.95
N ASN A 158 8.11 9.73 -11.68
CA ASN A 158 6.82 9.38 -11.10
C ASN A 158 6.95 8.06 -10.32
N ALA A 159 6.09 7.94 -9.31
CA ALA A 159 5.88 6.65 -8.68
C ALA A 159 5.24 5.65 -9.65
N THR A 160 5.52 4.38 -9.46
CA THR A 160 4.89 3.34 -10.27
C THR A 160 3.52 2.94 -9.71
N PRO A 161 2.55 2.64 -10.58
CA PRO A 161 1.29 2.07 -10.11
C PRO A 161 1.49 0.66 -9.55
N GLY A 162 0.54 0.23 -8.73
CA GLY A 162 0.40 -1.17 -8.35
C GLY A 162 0.03 -2.03 -9.55
N THR A 163 0.46 -3.28 -9.54
CA THR A 163 0.18 -4.24 -10.62
C THR A 163 -1.31 -4.58 -10.64
N ALA A 164 -1.89 -4.56 -11.83
CA ALA A 164 -3.29 -4.94 -12.01
C ALA A 164 -3.53 -6.42 -11.62
N ASN A 165 -4.72 -6.70 -11.10
CA ASN A 165 -5.16 -8.03 -10.66
C ASN A 165 -4.33 -8.64 -9.52
N THR A 166 -3.67 -7.78 -8.74
CA THR A 166 -2.94 -8.21 -7.53
C THR A 166 -3.46 -7.55 -6.26
N GLY A 167 -4.22 -6.46 -6.38
CA GLY A 167 -4.59 -5.63 -5.24
C GLY A 167 -3.41 -4.87 -4.63
N GLY A 168 -2.30 -4.75 -5.37
CA GLY A 168 -1.09 -4.06 -4.90
C GLY A 168 -1.29 -2.55 -4.76
N GLY A 169 -0.69 -1.93 -3.73
CA GLY A 169 -0.69 -0.48 -3.54
C GLY A 169 0.17 0.25 -4.58
N GLY A 170 -0.20 1.46 -4.95
CA GLY A 170 0.67 2.34 -5.75
C GLY A 170 1.77 2.98 -4.90
N GLY A 171 2.88 3.31 -5.51
CA GLY A 171 3.98 4.01 -4.84
C GLY A 171 3.64 5.46 -4.48
N GLY A 172 4.24 5.98 -3.42
CA GLY A 172 4.14 7.38 -3.01
C GLY A 172 4.83 8.33 -3.99
N GLY A 173 4.26 9.50 -4.22
CA GLY A 173 4.87 10.54 -5.07
C GLY A 173 6.06 11.22 -4.38
N HIS A 174 6.90 11.89 -5.18
CA HIS A 174 8.03 12.68 -4.66
C HIS A 174 7.55 13.94 -3.92
N ALA A 175 8.18 14.27 -2.78
CA ALA A 175 7.72 15.33 -1.89
C ALA A 175 7.86 16.77 -2.44
N SER A 176 8.85 17.05 -3.29
CA SER A 176 9.20 18.43 -3.70
C SER A 176 8.95 18.72 -5.18
N HIS A 177 8.50 17.80 -5.97
CA HIS A 177 8.29 17.97 -7.42
C HIS A 177 6.94 17.38 -7.85
N VAL A 178 6.47 17.84 -8.99
CA VAL A 178 5.21 17.41 -9.65
C VAL A 178 5.16 15.92 -10.03
N GLY A 179 5.85 15.06 -9.32
CA GLY A 179 5.75 13.61 -9.49
C GLY A 179 4.45 13.08 -8.90
N ASN A 180 3.59 12.51 -9.73
CA ASN A 180 2.36 11.92 -9.26
C ASN A 180 2.62 10.62 -8.47
N ALA A 181 1.83 10.41 -7.44
CA ALA A 181 1.75 9.11 -6.79
C ALA A 181 1.20 8.05 -7.77
N GLY A 182 1.64 6.82 -7.63
CA GLY A 182 1.12 5.70 -8.39
C GLY A 182 -0.33 5.38 -7.96
N THR A 183 -1.14 4.94 -8.91
CA THR A 183 -2.47 4.38 -8.59
C THR A 183 -2.32 2.99 -8.00
N GLY A 184 -3.21 2.57 -7.11
CA GLY A 184 -3.30 1.16 -6.72
C GLY A 184 -3.68 0.27 -7.90
N GLY A 185 -3.20 -0.96 -7.88
CA GLY A 185 -3.62 -2.01 -8.82
C GLY A 185 -5.03 -2.50 -8.51
N SER A 186 -5.75 -2.99 -9.52
CA SER A 186 -7.03 -3.65 -9.30
C SER A 186 -6.85 -4.92 -8.46
N GLY A 187 -7.85 -5.25 -7.66
CA GLY A 187 -7.96 -6.55 -6.99
C GLY A 187 -8.38 -7.65 -7.98
N ILE A 188 -8.42 -8.88 -7.46
CA ILE A 188 -8.89 -10.07 -8.16
C ILE A 188 -9.77 -10.89 -7.21
N VAL A 189 -10.77 -11.56 -7.75
CA VAL A 189 -11.53 -12.61 -7.05
C VAL A 189 -11.25 -13.91 -7.75
N ILE A 190 -10.74 -14.90 -7.01
CA ILE A 190 -10.43 -16.23 -7.52
C ILE A 190 -11.39 -17.20 -6.84
N ILE A 191 -12.12 -17.97 -7.63
CA ILE A 191 -13.07 -18.98 -7.17
C ILE A 191 -12.56 -20.32 -7.63
N GLU A 192 -12.30 -21.22 -6.68
CA GLU A 192 -12.04 -22.62 -6.97
C GLU A 192 -13.34 -23.38 -6.75
N GLU A 193 -13.87 -23.95 -7.82
CA GLU A 193 -14.99 -24.87 -7.72
C GLU A 193 -14.43 -26.27 -7.40
N ASN A 194 -14.59 -26.68 -6.15
CA ASN A 194 -14.39 -28.08 -5.82
C ASN A 194 -15.44 -28.87 -6.60
N ALA A 195 -15.03 -29.52 -7.67
CA ALA A 195 -15.82 -30.57 -8.29
C ALA A 195 -15.94 -31.72 -7.25
N GLY A 196 -16.73 -31.47 -6.23
CA GLY A 196 -17.13 -32.48 -5.25
C GLY A 196 -17.63 -33.67 -6.04
N GLY A 197 -17.02 -34.83 -5.81
CA GLY A 197 -17.13 -36.02 -6.64
C GLY A 197 -18.51 -36.19 -7.21
N ALA A 198 -18.58 -36.39 -8.50
CA ALA A 198 -19.79 -36.78 -9.17
C ALA A 198 -20.39 -37.90 -8.34
N ALA A 199 -21.54 -37.66 -7.73
CA ALA A 199 -22.33 -38.71 -7.15
C ALA A 199 -22.59 -39.69 -8.30
N THR A 200 -21.86 -40.78 -8.33
CA THR A 200 -22.18 -41.88 -9.25
C THR A 200 -23.59 -42.28 -8.86
N ALA A 201 -24.57 -41.83 -9.63
CA ALA A 201 -25.91 -42.40 -9.57
C ALA A 201 -25.76 -43.89 -9.82
N GLY A 202 -25.83 -44.66 -8.73
CA GLY A 202 -25.90 -46.12 -8.85
C GLY A 202 -27.15 -46.46 -9.66
N GLY A 203 -26.94 -46.83 -10.90
CA GLY A 203 -28.01 -47.45 -11.69
C GLY A 203 -28.41 -48.77 -11.04
N VAL A 204 -29.68 -48.93 -10.80
CA VAL A 204 -30.35 -50.21 -10.50
C VAL A 204 -30.60 -50.95 -11.79
#